data_183ef40e1411d326027d7dae8d5d98ff
#
_entry.id   183ef40e1411d326027d7dae8d5d98ff
#
_cell.length_a   1.000
_cell.length_b   1.000
_cell.length_c   1.000
_cell.angle_alpha   90.00
_cell.angle_beta   90.00
_cell.angle_gamma   90.00
#
_symmetry.space_group_name_H-M   'P 1'
#
loop_
_entity.id
_entity.type
_entity.pdbx_description
1 polymer ?
#
loop_
_entity_poly.entity_id
_entity_poly.type
_entity_poly.pdbx_seq_one_letter_code
_entity_poly.pdbx_strand_id
1 'polypeptide(L)'
;MVTKNAKAGDNIEGGSGSTLCVIYDLNYLEMVINVDELQISSLSVGQKVQLTADAVTDKTYVGTVTRVSMKGSSSGGTTTYPITIRIDETDGLRPGMNANAEIVVAEASNALVVPNAAVIRGGYVLVTKKSPSAANAVEDMDAPEGYVYVKVETGVSDDSYTQIKSGLQEDDTVAYDTSSVSDDYYSDSYSDSIW
;
A
#
# COMPACT_ATOMS: atom_id res chain seq x y z
N MET A 1 10.31 30.93 3.65
CA MET A 1 9.07 31.71 3.90
C MET A 1 9.17 32.35 5.28
N VAL A 2 8.75 33.60 5.46
CA VAL A 2 8.84 34.28 6.74
C VAL A 2 7.48 34.82 7.15
N THR A 3 7.02 34.42 8.34
CA THR A 3 5.83 35.02 8.97
C THR A 3 6.30 36.05 9.96
N LYS A 4 5.86 37.31 9.79
CA LYS A 4 6.17 38.41 10.73
C LYS A 4 4.99 38.60 11.69
N ASN A 5 5.27 38.57 12.98
CA ASN A 5 4.26 38.83 14.03
C ASN A 5 4.42 40.24 14.64
N ALA A 6 5.47 40.96 14.26
CA ALA A 6 5.72 42.35 14.74
C ALA A 6 6.01 43.30 13.57
N LYS A 7 5.62 44.56 13.73
CA LYS A 7 5.89 45.67 12.78
C LYS A 7 6.92 46.65 13.38
N ALA A 8 7.52 47.44 12.50
CA ALA A 8 8.39 48.52 12.94
C ALA A 8 7.59 49.52 13.80
N GLY A 9 8.07 49.80 15.02
CA GLY A 9 7.40 50.65 15.98
C GLY A 9 6.57 49.94 17.05
N ASP A 10 6.38 48.62 16.93
CA ASP A 10 5.72 47.85 17.97
C ASP A 10 6.59 47.77 19.24
N ASN A 11 5.97 47.97 20.37
CA ASN A 11 6.64 47.81 21.66
C ASN A 11 6.67 46.32 22.01
N ILE A 12 7.87 45.73 22.04
CA ILE A 12 8.07 44.31 22.33
C ILE A 12 8.42 44.21 23.82
N GLU A 13 7.46 43.77 24.60
CA GLU A 13 7.73 43.39 25.98
C GLU A 13 8.56 42.12 25.99
N GLY A 14 9.82 42.22 26.45
CA GLY A 14 10.77 41.11 26.52
C GLY A 14 10.36 40.03 27.54
N GLY A 15 9.28 39.30 27.23
CA GLY A 15 8.80 38.17 28.00
C GLY A 15 8.99 36.87 27.23
N SER A 16 9.20 35.79 27.95
CA SER A 16 9.29 34.42 27.41
C SER A 16 7.99 34.06 26.69
N GLY A 17 7.90 34.25 25.37
CA GLY A 17 6.71 33.93 24.58
C GLY A 17 6.41 34.82 23.38
N SER A 18 7.09 35.94 23.19
CA SER A 18 6.89 36.81 22.02
C SER A 18 7.66 36.33 20.81
N THR A 19 7.00 35.58 19.93
CA THR A 19 7.58 35.19 18.63
C THR A 19 7.52 36.36 17.66
N LEU A 20 8.66 36.96 17.31
CA LEU A 20 8.77 38.10 16.39
C LEU A 20 8.57 37.69 14.93
N CYS A 21 9.15 36.59 14.54
CA CYS A 21 9.00 36.02 13.21
C CYS A 21 9.21 34.50 13.26
N VAL A 22 8.64 33.82 12.28
CA VAL A 22 8.87 32.40 12.03
C VAL A 22 9.44 32.25 10.63
N ILE A 23 10.58 31.58 10.53
CA ILE A 23 11.28 31.33 9.26
C ILE A 23 11.11 29.82 8.97
N TYR A 24 10.52 29.51 7.84
CA TYR A 24 10.40 28.14 7.35
C TYR A 24 11.46 27.87 6.30
N ASP A 25 12.24 26.82 6.50
CA ASP A 25 13.03 26.20 5.44
C ASP A 25 12.13 25.25 4.65
N LEU A 26 12.00 25.49 3.35
CA LEU A 26 11.13 24.71 2.45
C LEU A 26 11.94 23.85 1.49
N ASN A 27 13.22 23.60 1.75
CA ASN A 27 14.04 22.69 0.95
C ASN A 27 13.52 21.25 1.02
N TYR A 28 12.87 20.90 2.11
CA TYR A 28 12.12 19.64 2.29
C TYR A 28 10.94 19.89 3.24
N LEU A 29 9.99 18.99 3.21
CA LEU A 29 8.89 18.94 4.17
C LEU A 29 8.91 17.61 4.92
N GLU A 30 8.39 17.61 6.12
CA GLU A 30 8.19 16.41 6.91
C GLU A 30 6.69 16.23 7.18
N MET A 31 6.21 15.02 6.99
CA MET A 31 4.88 14.59 7.36
C MET A 31 4.98 13.58 8.49
N VAL A 32 4.18 13.76 9.52
CA VAL A 32 4.07 12.78 10.60
C VAL A 32 2.70 12.13 10.52
N ILE A 33 2.68 10.81 10.42
CA ILE A 33 1.46 10.01 10.44
C ILE A 33 1.50 9.04 11.62
N ASN A 34 0.32 8.66 12.11
CA ASN A 34 0.19 7.67 13.18
C ASN A 34 -0.25 6.34 12.56
N VAL A 35 0.54 5.29 12.77
CA VAL A 35 0.30 3.95 12.24
C VAL A 35 -0.09 3.02 13.39
N ASP A 36 -1.06 2.16 13.12
CA ASP A 36 -1.55 1.17 14.08
C ASP A 36 -0.46 0.13 14.45
N GLU A 37 -0.53 -0.37 15.69
CA GLU A 37 0.39 -1.37 16.22
C GLU A 37 0.46 -2.65 15.35
N LEU A 38 -0.64 -3.04 14.73
CA LEU A 38 -0.69 -4.24 13.88
C LEU A 38 0.12 -4.07 12.59
N GLN A 39 0.28 -2.85 12.11
CA GLN A 39 0.95 -2.54 10.86
C GLN A 39 2.41 -2.08 11.03
N ILE A 40 2.77 -1.60 12.23
CA ILE A 40 4.10 -1.00 12.46
C ILE A 40 5.25 -1.97 12.21
N SER A 41 5.05 -3.27 12.42
CA SER A 41 6.07 -4.31 12.19
C SER A 41 6.47 -4.48 10.73
N SER A 42 5.63 -4.07 9.79
CA SER A 42 5.89 -4.12 8.34
C SER A 42 6.61 -2.87 7.82
N LEU A 43 6.80 -1.85 8.68
CA LEU A 43 7.38 -0.58 8.30
C LEU A 43 8.86 -0.48 8.72
N SER A 44 9.65 0.09 7.83
CA SER A 44 11.08 0.30 8.05
C SER A 44 11.54 1.65 7.53
N VAL A 45 12.58 2.20 8.17
CA VAL A 45 13.25 3.41 7.68
C VAL A 45 13.83 3.14 6.28
N GLY A 46 13.65 4.08 5.37
CA GLY A 46 14.08 4.00 3.98
C GLY A 46 12.98 3.55 2.99
N GLN A 47 11.83 3.11 3.47
CA GLN A 47 10.71 2.78 2.58
C GLN A 47 10.21 4.00 1.83
N LYS A 48 9.83 3.79 0.57
CA LYS A 48 9.20 4.80 -0.28
C LYS A 48 7.73 4.95 0.09
N VAL A 49 7.27 6.19 0.01
CA VAL A 49 5.89 6.58 0.30
C VAL A 49 5.38 7.39 -0.86
N GLN A 50 4.23 7.05 -1.39
CA GLN A 50 3.49 7.91 -2.30
C GLN A 50 2.60 8.84 -1.50
N LEU A 51 2.60 10.12 -1.85
CA LEU A 51 1.82 11.15 -1.16
C LEU A 51 0.97 11.90 -2.15
N THR A 52 -0.27 12.14 -1.76
CA THR A 52 -1.20 13.01 -2.48
C THR A 52 -1.69 14.09 -1.53
N ALA A 53 -1.75 15.33 -1.99
CA ALA A 53 -2.25 16.44 -1.18
C ALA A 53 -3.61 16.90 -1.72
N ASP A 54 -4.58 17.08 -0.84
CA ASP A 54 -5.95 17.48 -1.22
C ASP A 54 -5.99 18.82 -1.98
N ALA A 55 -5.01 19.69 -1.70
CA ALA A 55 -4.90 21.00 -2.34
C ALA A 55 -4.17 20.97 -3.70
N VAL A 56 -3.57 19.82 -4.09
CA VAL A 56 -2.81 19.65 -5.34
C VAL A 56 -3.21 18.30 -5.94
N THR A 57 -4.35 18.27 -6.63
CA THR A 57 -5.02 17.04 -7.06
C THR A 57 -4.32 16.29 -8.19
N ASP A 58 -3.49 16.99 -9.00
CA ASP A 58 -2.90 16.44 -10.22
C ASP A 58 -1.44 15.99 -10.02
N LYS A 59 -0.95 15.93 -8.78
CA LYS A 59 0.45 15.62 -8.50
C LYS A 59 0.58 14.61 -7.36
N THR A 60 1.37 13.57 -7.64
CA THR A 60 1.82 12.60 -6.63
C THR A 60 3.26 12.93 -6.27
N TYR A 61 3.55 12.96 -4.98
CA TYR A 61 4.88 13.21 -4.44
C TYR A 61 5.48 11.91 -3.93
N VAL A 62 6.79 11.82 -3.95
CA VAL A 62 7.52 10.68 -3.38
C VAL A 62 8.20 11.14 -2.09
N GLY A 63 7.86 10.46 -1.01
CA GLY A 63 8.52 10.62 0.28
C GLY A 63 9.34 9.39 0.65
N THR A 64 10.10 9.53 1.73
CA THR A 64 10.87 8.43 2.32
C THR A 64 10.64 8.42 3.83
N VAL A 65 10.41 7.25 4.40
CA VAL A 65 10.33 7.05 5.84
C VAL A 65 11.70 7.32 6.46
N THR A 66 11.82 8.36 7.26
CA THR A 66 13.09 8.73 7.92
C THR A 66 13.15 8.29 9.36
N ARG A 67 12.00 8.14 10.01
CA ARG A 67 11.95 7.71 11.40
C ARG A 67 10.67 6.92 11.68
N VAL A 68 10.83 5.80 12.37
CA VAL A 68 9.76 5.02 12.99
C VAL A 68 9.94 5.14 14.51
N SER A 69 8.93 5.67 15.20
CA SER A 69 9.01 5.84 16.65
C SER A 69 8.92 4.49 17.36
N MET A 70 9.79 4.28 18.33
CA MET A 70 9.71 3.12 19.24
C MET A 70 8.69 3.33 20.37
N LYS A 71 8.22 4.57 20.55
CA LYS A 71 7.24 4.92 21.58
C LYS A 71 5.87 5.11 20.94
N GLY A 72 4.97 4.21 21.26
CA GLY A 72 3.55 4.32 20.90
C GLY A 72 2.79 5.28 21.83
N SER A 73 1.64 5.73 21.37
CA SER A 73 0.65 6.49 22.11
C SER A 73 -0.67 5.72 22.07
N SER A 74 -1.25 5.47 23.24
CA SER A 74 -2.54 4.79 23.36
C SER A 74 -3.65 5.79 23.66
N SER A 75 -4.71 5.74 22.86
CA SER A 75 -5.91 6.57 23.05
C SER A 75 -7.13 5.77 22.63
N GLY A 76 -8.17 5.73 23.48
CA GLY A 76 -9.42 5.03 23.16
C GLY A 76 -9.29 3.53 22.91
N GLY A 77 -8.26 2.86 23.46
CA GLY A 77 -8.03 1.43 23.29
C GLY A 77 -7.21 1.06 22.04
N THR A 78 -6.80 2.04 21.23
CA THR A 78 -5.93 1.82 20.07
C THR A 78 -4.55 2.40 20.36
N THR A 79 -3.50 1.60 20.07
CA THR A 79 -2.10 2.04 20.18
C THR A 79 -1.58 2.40 18.79
N THR A 80 -1.05 3.60 18.65
CA THR A 80 -0.46 4.07 17.41
C THR A 80 0.98 4.53 17.60
N TYR A 81 1.77 4.43 16.55
CA TYR A 81 3.17 4.82 16.52
C TYR A 81 3.38 5.93 15.48
N PRO A 82 3.94 7.08 15.88
CA PRO A 82 4.24 8.13 14.92
C PRO A 82 5.43 7.75 14.04
N ILE A 83 5.25 7.91 12.74
CA ILE A 83 6.33 7.80 11.74
C ILE A 83 6.52 9.12 11.04
N THR A 84 7.76 9.45 10.72
CA THR A 84 8.14 10.67 10.01
C THR A 84 8.55 10.33 8.59
N ILE A 85 7.92 10.99 7.64
CA ILE A 85 8.16 10.87 6.21
C ILE A 85 8.76 12.19 5.73
N ARG A 86 9.89 12.13 5.05
CA ARG A 86 10.54 13.28 4.43
C ARG A 86 10.15 13.35 2.96
N ILE A 87 9.83 14.56 2.51
CA ILE A 87 9.41 14.88 1.15
C ILE A 87 10.41 15.92 0.63
N ASP A 88 11.24 15.54 -0.34
CA ASP A 88 12.26 16.43 -0.91
C ASP A 88 11.71 17.28 -2.06
N GLU A 89 10.71 16.79 -2.81
CA GLU A 89 10.02 17.56 -3.82
C GLU A 89 8.83 18.29 -3.21
N THR A 90 8.98 19.59 -2.96
CA THR A 90 7.98 20.39 -2.22
C THR A 90 7.17 21.34 -3.10
N ASP A 91 7.33 21.28 -4.43
CA ASP A 91 6.67 22.19 -5.36
C ASP A 91 5.13 22.10 -5.27
N GLY A 92 4.50 23.21 -4.92
CA GLY A 92 3.06 23.30 -4.65
C GLY A 92 2.64 22.94 -3.23
N LEU A 93 3.48 22.24 -2.44
CA LEU A 93 3.18 21.88 -1.05
C LEU A 93 3.48 23.04 -0.10
N ARG A 94 2.69 23.12 0.96
CA ARG A 94 2.89 24.10 2.05
C ARG A 94 2.68 23.43 3.40
N PRO A 95 3.42 23.85 4.42
CA PRO A 95 3.16 23.38 5.79
C PRO A 95 1.70 23.65 6.19
N GLY A 96 1.08 22.64 6.81
CA GLY A 96 -0.32 22.69 7.24
C GLY A 96 -1.34 22.21 6.20
N MET A 97 -0.93 21.78 5.02
CA MET A 97 -1.82 21.09 4.08
C MET A 97 -2.14 19.67 4.57
N ASN A 98 -3.35 19.24 4.28
CA ASN A 98 -3.72 17.83 4.44
C ASN A 98 -3.14 17.01 3.28
N ALA A 99 -2.62 15.86 3.61
CA ALA A 99 -2.07 14.92 2.63
C ALA A 99 -2.34 13.48 3.07
N ASN A 100 -2.52 12.61 2.08
CA ASN A 100 -2.64 11.17 2.26
C ASN A 100 -1.30 10.52 1.91
N ALA A 101 -0.91 9.51 2.67
CA ALA A 101 0.32 8.76 2.47
C ALA A 101 0.02 7.29 2.25
N GLU A 102 0.53 6.75 1.16
CA GLU A 102 0.47 5.34 0.81
C GLU A 102 1.88 4.74 0.90
N ILE A 103 2.08 3.80 1.81
CA ILE A 103 3.38 3.21 2.06
C ILE A 103 3.43 1.82 1.42
N VAL A 104 4.36 1.63 0.49
CA VAL A 104 4.61 0.33 -0.12
C VAL A 104 5.35 -0.54 0.90
N VAL A 105 4.65 -1.51 1.48
CA VAL A 105 5.22 -2.42 2.49
C VAL A 105 5.91 -3.64 1.89
N ALA A 106 5.49 -4.04 0.71
CA ALA A 106 6.11 -5.12 -0.06
C ALA A 106 5.86 -4.93 -1.54
N GLU A 107 6.80 -5.33 -2.36
CA GLU A 107 6.72 -5.27 -3.83
C GLU A 107 7.25 -6.57 -4.42
N ALA A 108 6.59 -7.07 -5.44
CA ALA A 108 7.06 -8.21 -6.22
C ALA A 108 7.02 -7.86 -7.71
N SER A 109 8.18 -7.74 -8.32
CA SER A 109 8.31 -7.49 -9.76
C SER A 109 8.29 -8.80 -10.54
N ASN A 110 7.63 -8.80 -11.72
CA ASN A 110 7.51 -9.98 -12.59
C ASN A 110 6.95 -11.22 -11.87
N ALA A 111 5.96 -11.01 -11.02
CA ALA A 111 5.36 -12.07 -10.23
C ALA A 111 4.21 -12.76 -10.98
N LEU A 112 4.16 -14.09 -10.91
CA LEU A 112 2.95 -14.82 -11.27
C LEU A 112 1.91 -14.56 -10.18
N VAL A 113 0.73 -14.08 -10.57
CA VAL A 113 -0.34 -13.74 -9.64
C VAL A 113 -1.64 -14.44 -9.99
N VAL A 114 -2.43 -14.74 -8.98
CA VAL A 114 -3.80 -15.23 -9.14
C VAL A 114 -4.76 -14.39 -8.30
N PRO A 115 -6.03 -14.27 -8.67
CA PRO A 115 -7.04 -13.64 -7.81
C PRO A 115 -7.05 -14.26 -6.41
N ASN A 116 -7.25 -13.44 -5.38
CA ASN A 116 -7.31 -13.95 -3.99
C ASN A 116 -8.34 -15.06 -3.80
N ALA A 117 -9.47 -14.97 -4.53
CA ALA A 117 -10.52 -15.98 -4.53
C ALA A 117 -10.08 -17.36 -5.09
N ALA A 118 -9.01 -17.40 -5.89
CA ALA A 118 -8.48 -18.65 -6.44
C ALA A 118 -7.63 -19.44 -5.43
N VAL A 119 -7.12 -18.79 -4.39
CA VAL A 119 -6.32 -19.44 -3.36
C VAL A 119 -7.23 -19.89 -2.23
N ILE A 120 -7.41 -21.21 -2.11
CA ILE A 120 -8.20 -21.80 -1.03
C ILE A 120 -7.36 -22.09 0.21
N ARG A 121 -8.06 -22.28 1.33
CA ARG A 121 -7.44 -22.54 2.63
C ARG A 121 -6.44 -23.70 2.55
N GLY A 122 -5.21 -23.45 3.03
CA GLY A 122 -4.13 -24.43 3.00
C GLY A 122 -3.14 -24.23 1.84
N GLY A 123 -3.35 -23.18 1.00
CA GLY A 123 -2.46 -22.88 -0.11
C GLY A 123 -2.64 -23.82 -1.29
N TYR A 124 -3.88 -24.01 -1.71
CA TYR A 124 -4.22 -24.79 -2.89
C TYR A 124 -4.93 -23.92 -3.92
N VAL A 125 -4.72 -24.23 -5.19
CA VAL A 125 -5.41 -23.61 -6.32
C VAL A 125 -6.03 -24.69 -7.19
N LEU A 126 -7.25 -24.44 -7.68
CA LEU A 126 -7.93 -25.34 -8.58
C LEU A 126 -7.54 -25.01 -10.01
N VAL A 127 -6.91 -25.96 -10.72
CA VAL A 127 -6.52 -25.81 -12.12
C VAL A 127 -7.21 -26.84 -13.00
N THR A 128 -7.33 -26.55 -14.30
CA THR A 128 -7.84 -27.54 -15.25
C THR A 128 -6.88 -28.72 -15.41
N LYS A 129 -7.37 -29.91 -15.67
CA LYS A 129 -6.55 -31.11 -15.94
C LYS A 129 -5.61 -30.94 -17.16
N LYS A 130 -5.87 -29.94 -17.99
CA LYS A 130 -5.04 -29.62 -19.18
C LYS A 130 -3.91 -28.66 -18.87
N SER A 131 -3.93 -28.03 -17.71
CA SER A 131 -2.90 -27.08 -17.28
C SER A 131 -1.55 -27.77 -17.07
N PRO A 132 -0.43 -27.13 -17.39
CA PRO A 132 0.92 -27.66 -17.18
C PRO A 132 1.15 -28.13 -15.74
N SER A 133 0.68 -27.37 -14.76
CA SER A 133 0.84 -27.71 -13.34
C SER A 133 -0.08 -28.82 -12.85
N ALA A 134 -1.00 -29.32 -13.66
CA ALA A 134 -1.86 -30.45 -13.29
C ALA A 134 -1.06 -31.74 -12.99
N ALA A 135 0.17 -31.86 -13.48
CA ALA A 135 1.09 -32.95 -13.14
C ALA A 135 1.47 -32.99 -11.65
N ASN A 136 1.32 -31.85 -10.95
CA ASN A 136 1.59 -31.70 -9.51
C ASN A 136 0.30 -31.77 -8.68
N ALA A 137 -0.74 -32.41 -9.19
CA ALA A 137 -2.02 -32.55 -8.52
C ALA A 137 -1.89 -33.27 -7.17
N VAL A 138 -2.65 -32.81 -6.19
CA VAL A 138 -2.75 -33.44 -4.87
C VAL A 138 -3.81 -34.54 -4.95
N GLU A 139 -3.39 -35.79 -4.77
CA GLU A 139 -4.27 -36.98 -4.95
C GLU A 139 -5.31 -37.12 -3.84
N ASP A 140 -5.07 -36.59 -2.65
CA ASP A 140 -5.95 -36.72 -1.48
C ASP A 140 -7.11 -35.70 -1.44
N MET A 141 -7.26 -34.86 -2.48
CA MET A 141 -8.32 -33.86 -2.55
C MET A 141 -9.31 -34.18 -3.68
N ASP A 142 -10.58 -34.30 -3.32
CA ASP A 142 -11.67 -34.53 -4.29
C ASP A 142 -11.99 -33.21 -5.01
N ALA A 143 -11.64 -33.15 -6.30
CA ALA A 143 -11.83 -31.97 -7.14
C ALA A 143 -13.00 -32.15 -8.09
N PRO A 144 -13.68 -31.07 -8.51
CA PRO A 144 -14.74 -31.12 -9.52
C PRO A 144 -14.26 -31.76 -10.82
N GLU A 145 -15.19 -32.34 -11.58
CA GLU A 145 -14.88 -33.00 -12.86
C GLU A 145 -14.15 -32.04 -13.82
N GLY A 146 -13.05 -32.47 -14.37
CA GLY A 146 -12.20 -31.65 -15.26
C GLY A 146 -11.13 -30.81 -14.57
N TYR A 147 -11.07 -30.79 -13.24
CA TYR A 147 -10.14 -30.00 -12.45
C TYR A 147 -9.30 -30.87 -11.52
N VAL A 148 -8.23 -30.26 -11.00
CA VAL A 148 -7.37 -30.84 -9.96
C VAL A 148 -6.86 -29.73 -9.04
N TYR A 149 -6.62 -30.07 -7.77
CA TYR A 149 -5.99 -29.16 -6.83
C TYR A 149 -4.47 -29.28 -6.93
N VAL A 150 -3.82 -28.11 -6.99
CA VAL A 150 -2.36 -28.00 -6.96
C VAL A 150 -1.97 -27.21 -5.72
N LYS A 151 -1.00 -27.70 -4.98
CA LYS A 151 -0.45 -26.98 -3.84
C LYS A 151 0.48 -25.88 -4.32
N VAL A 152 0.29 -24.68 -3.79
CA VAL A 152 1.06 -23.51 -4.14
C VAL A 152 1.74 -22.89 -2.93
N GLU A 153 2.88 -22.26 -3.17
CA GLU A 153 3.51 -21.39 -2.20
C GLU A 153 3.19 -19.94 -2.57
N THR A 154 2.54 -19.24 -1.67
CA THR A 154 2.13 -17.85 -1.87
C THR A 154 3.22 -16.87 -1.43
N GLY A 155 3.21 -15.69 -2.01
CA GLY A 155 4.10 -14.58 -1.65
C GLY A 155 3.32 -13.40 -1.10
N VAL A 156 3.62 -12.23 -1.64
CA VAL A 156 2.92 -10.98 -1.33
C VAL A 156 1.49 -11.04 -1.88
N SER A 157 0.55 -10.45 -1.17
CA SER A 157 -0.83 -10.29 -1.63
C SER A 157 -1.29 -8.86 -1.41
N ASP A 158 -2.17 -8.40 -2.28
CA ASP A 158 -2.94 -7.17 -2.13
C ASP A 158 -4.43 -7.49 -1.95
N ASP A 159 -5.31 -6.50 -2.10
CA ASP A 159 -6.77 -6.66 -1.95
C ASP A 159 -7.40 -7.54 -3.04
N SER A 160 -6.74 -7.73 -4.18
CA SER A 160 -7.28 -8.41 -5.37
C SER A 160 -6.51 -9.65 -5.75
N TYR A 161 -5.18 -9.64 -5.60
CA TYR A 161 -4.29 -10.68 -6.12
C TYR A 161 -3.32 -11.20 -5.07
N THR A 162 -2.95 -12.46 -5.21
CA THR A 162 -1.90 -13.13 -4.44
C THR A 162 -0.80 -13.61 -5.38
N GLN A 163 0.44 -13.27 -5.05
CA GLN A 163 1.63 -13.79 -5.72
C GLN A 163 1.77 -15.30 -5.48
N ILE A 164 2.10 -16.03 -6.54
CA ILE A 164 2.49 -17.44 -6.48
C ILE A 164 3.99 -17.54 -6.70
N LYS A 165 4.71 -18.04 -5.68
CA LYS A 165 6.15 -18.28 -5.75
C LYS A 165 6.50 -19.61 -6.41
N SER A 166 5.66 -20.62 -6.17
CA SER A 166 5.84 -21.95 -6.74
C SER A 166 4.51 -22.71 -6.79
N GLY A 167 4.44 -23.71 -7.66
CA GLY A 167 3.27 -24.60 -7.82
C GLY A 167 2.46 -24.35 -9.07
N LEU A 168 2.47 -23.14 -9.65
CA LEU A 168 1.82 -22.81 -10.92
C LEU A 168 2.82 -22.33 -11.98
N GLN A 169 2.38 -22.35 -13.23
CA GLN A 169 3.08 -21.85 -14.40
C GLN A 169 2.22 -20.81 -15.15
N GLU A 170 2.81 -20.00 -16.04
CA GLU A 170 2.13 -18.89 -16.73
C GLU A 170 0.91 -19.34 -17.55
N ASP A 171 0.94 -20.52 -18.14
CA ASP A 171 -0.14 -21.04 -19.01
C ASP A 171 -1.20 -21.85 -18.24
N ASP A 172 -1.19 -21.83 -16.91
CA ASP A 172 -2.20 -22.54 -16.13
C ASP A 172 -3.55 -21.81 -16.18
N THR A 173 -4.60 -22.58 -16.36
CA THR A 173 -5.97 -22.07 -16.26
C THR A 173 -6.50 -22.37 -14.87
N VAL A 174 -6.70 -21.33 -14.07
CA VAL A 174 -7.24 -21.44 -12.72
C VAL A 174 -8.75 -21.25 -12.70
N ALA A 175 -9.42 -22.00 -11.82
CA ALA A 175 -10.86 -21.86 -11.58
C ALA A 175 -11.10 -21.36 -10.15
N TYR A 176 -12.04 -20.43 -10.00
CA TYR A 176 -12.47 -19.90 -8.71
C TYR A 176 -13.92 -19.42 -8.78
N ASP A 177 -14.55 -19.28 -7.62
CA ASP A 177 -15.91 -18.77 -7.51
C ASP A 177 -15.89 -17.24 -7.60
N THR A 178 -16.56 -16.72 -8.64
CA THR A 178 -16.66 -15.27 -8.89
C THR A 178 -17.69 -14.56 -8.00
N SER A 179 -18.50 -15.27 -7.24
CA SER A 179 -19.52 -14.67 -6.37
C SER A 179 -18.96 -13.79 -5.26
N SER A 180 -17.67 -13.86 -5.02
CA SER A 180 -16.92 -13.05 -4.03
C SER A 180 -16.06 -11.94 -4.63
N VAL A 181 -16.03 -11.80 -5.97
CA VAL A 181 -15.25 -10.76 -6.66
C VAL A 181 -16.21 -9.66 -7.09
N SER A 182 -16.02 -8.43 -6.60
CA SER A 182 -16.75 -7.28 -7.08
C SER A 182 -16.40 -6.99 -8.54
N ASP A 183 -17.44 -6.81 -9.39
CA ASP A 183 -17.40 -6.71 -10.85
C ASP A 183 -16.69 -5.46 -11.44
N ASP A 184 -15.69 -4.88 -10.80
CA ASP A 184 -15.11 -3.61 -11.24
C ASP A 184 -14.03 -3.70 -12.34
N TYR A 185 -13.68 -4.89 -12.88
CA TYR A 185 -12.55 -4.97 -13.83
C TYR A 185 -12.73 -5.82 -15.10
N TYR A 186 -13.96 -6.27 -15.44
CA TYR A 186 -14.20 -7.01 -16.67
C TYR A 186 -15.22 -6.31 -17.59
N SER A 187 -14.83 -5.15 -18.12
CA SER A 187 -15.47 -4.58 -19.31
C SER A 187 -14.43 -4.12 -20.32
N ASP A 188 -13.59 -5.05 -20.79
CA ASP A 188 -13.06 -4.93 -22.15
C ASP A 188 -12.53 -6.29 -22.65
N SER A 189 -13.04 -6.65 -23.81
CA SER A 189 -12.62 -7.75 -24.69
C SER A 189 -13.02 -9.17 -24.29
N TYR A 190 -14.24 -9.55 -24.63
CA TYR A 190 -14.53 -10.72 -25.48
C TYR A 190 -15.91 -10.54 -26.12
N SER A 191 -15.97 -9.76 -27.17
CA SER A 191 -17.06 -9.90 -28.16
C SER A 191 -16.61 -10.89 -29.21
N ASP A 192 -17.33 -11.98 -29.25
CA ASP A 192 -17.79 -12.64 -30.47
C ASP A 192 -16.78 -13.31 -31.41
N SER A 193 -16.92 -14.61 -31.50
CA SER A 193 -17.13 -15.24 -32.83
C SER A 193 -17.69 -16.63 -32.65
N ILE A 194 -19.02 -16.70 -32.67
CA ILE A 194 -19.74 -17.89 -33.10
C ILE A 194 -19.80 -17.84 -34.63
N TRP A 195 -19.24 -18.80 -35.31
CA TRP A 195 -19.79 -19.50 -36.48
C TRP A 195 -19.16 -20.88 -36.59
#